data_d65bad410120cb25d0fef3e9a3f60d26
#
_entry.id   d65bad410120cb25d0fef3e9a3f60d26
#
_cell.length_a   1.000
_cell.length_b   1.000
_cell.length_c   1.000
_cell.angle_alpha   90.00
_cell.angle_beta   90.00
_cell.angle_gamma   90.00
#
_symmetry.space_group_name_H-M   'P 1'
#
loop_
_entity.id
_entity.type
_entity.pdbx_description
1 polymer ?
#
loop_
_entity_poly.entity_id
_entity_poly.type
_entity_poly.pdbx_seq_one_letter_code
_entity_poly.pdbx_strand_id
1 'polypeptide(L)'
;MIKKIVVFSIILIIFLSYFISSNYKKKNQELVLTEDDNYNTNLLENIKYVAKDNDGNEYIINAAEGEIDLNNSDIIFLKNVKSQIKLKDSDYINITADYGKYNTSNYDTIFSKNVKITYLNNKITGEYLDFSLVENRMIISRNIVFINEENVL
;
A
#
# COMPACT_ATOMS: atom_id res chain seq x y z
N MET A 1 -3.39 -49.21 -18.04
CA MET A 1 -3.43 -48.58 -16.73
C MET A 1 -2.29 -47.57 -16.55
N ILE A 2 -1.03 -47.88 -16.83
CA ILE A 2 0.16 -47.04 -16.63
C ILE A 2 0.08 -45.68 -17.37
N LYS A 3 -0.38 -45.64 -18.62
CA LYS A 3 -0.48 -44.38 -19.40
C LYS A 3 -1.44 -43.34 -18.75
N LYS A 4 -2.51 -43.77 -18.09
CA LYS A 4 -3.45 -42.85 -17.40
C LYS A 4 -2.84 -42.29 -16.10
N ILE A 5 -2.00 -43.06 -15.40
CA ILE A 5 -1.30 -42.63 -14.20
C ILE A 5 -0.23 -41.58 -14.54
N VAL A 6 0.51 -41.80 -15.65
CA VAL A 6 1.54 -40.85 -16.12
C VAL A 6 0.91 -39.52 -16.53
N VAL A 7 -0.20 -39.52 -17.25
CA VAL A 7 -0.92 -38.29 -17.64
C VAL A 7 -1.42 -37.54 -16.41
N PHE A 8 -1.96 -38.24 -15.41
CA PHE A 8 -2.44 -37.62 -14.17
C PHE A 8 -1.31 -37.00 -13.35
N SER A 9 -0.13 -37.67 -13.28
CA SER A 9 1.05 -37.11 -12.58
C SER A 9 1.60 -35.87 -13.26
N ILE A 10 1.58 -35.80 -14.60
CA ILE A 10 2.04 -34.60 -15.35
C ILE A 10 1.09 -33.42 -15.09
N ILE A 11 -0.23 -33.65 -15.10
CA ILE A 11 -1.23 -32.61 -14.78
C ILE A 11 -1.05 -32.10 -13.34
N LEU A 12 -0.79 -33.00 -12.40
CA LEU A 12 -0.55 -32.63 -10.99
C LEU A 12 0.72 -31.78 -10.83
N ILE A 13 1.80 -32.09 -11.55
CA ILE A 13 3.04 -31.32 -11.51
C ILE A 13 2.85 -29.93 -12.11
N ILE A 14 2.10 -29.81 -13.21
CA ILE A 14 1.77 -28.51 -13.84
C ILE A 14 0.92 -27.68 -12.88
N PHE A 15 -0.05 -28.29 -12.21
CA PHE A 15 -0.92 -27.62 -11.23
C PHE A 15 -0.14 -27.13 -9.99
N LEU A 16 0.78 -27.99 -9.47
CA LEU A 16 1.69 -27.60 -8.39
C LEU A 16 2.63 -26.46 -8.79
N SER A 17 3.19 -26.52 -9.99
CA SER A 17 4.06 -25.49 -10.56
C SER A 17 3.33 -24.16 -10.69
N TYR A 18 2.08 -24.18 -11.15
CA TYR A 18 1.24 -22.99 -11.24
C TYR A 18 0.91 -22.40 -9.86
N PHE A 19 0.60 -23.26 -8.89
CA PHE A 19 0.31 -22.84 -7.51
C PHE A 19 1.52 -22.25 -6.79
N ILE A 20 2.71 -22.83 -7.00
CA ILE A 20 3.98 -22.33 -6.47
C ILE A 20 4.34 -21.00 -7.14
N SER A 21 4.20 -20.89 -8.48
CA SER A 21 4.48 -19.66 -9.23
C SER A 21 3.55 -18.51 -8.84
N SER A 22 2.29 -18.81 -8.53
CA SER A 22 1.31 -17.81 -8.07
C SER A 22 1.68 -17.23 -6.69
N ASN A 23 2.27 -18.04 -5.80
CA ASN A 23 2.70 -17.59 -4.48
C ASN A 23 4.05 -16.85 -4.49
N TYR A 24 4.92 -17.09 -5.49
CA TYR A 24 6.20 -16.40 -5.63
C TYR A 24 6.08 -14.97 -6.18
N LYS A 25 4.97 -14.60 -6.83
CA LYS A 25 4.76 -13.25 -7.38
C LYS A 25 4.42 -12.18 -6.33
N LYS A 26 4.29 -12.54 -5.06
CA LYS A 26 3.95 -11.61 -3.97
C LYS A 26 5.13 -10.85 -3.34
N LYS A 27 6.35 -10.97 -3.87
CA LYS A 27 7.53 -10.44 -3.17
C LYS A 27 8.47 -9.62 -4.08
N ASN A 28 8.00 -8.45 -4.52
CA ASN A 28 8.92 -7.40 -4.98
C ASN A 28 8.56 -6.09 -4.29
N GLN A 29 8.96 -6.00 -3.03
CA GLN A 29 8.98 -4.76 -2.29
C GLN A 29 10.45 -4.37 -2.12
N GLU A 30 10.85 -3.30 -2.79
CA GLU A 30 12.17 -2.71 -2.58
C GLU A 30 12.04 -1.73 -1.41
N LEU A 31 12.53 -2.16 -0.26
CA LEU A 31 12.70 -1.32 0.92
C LEU A 31 13.95 -0.47 0.70
N VAL A 32 13.78 0.77 0.31
CA VAL A 32 14.89 1.73 0.28
C VAL A 32 14.99 2.34 1.68
N LEU A 33 15.78 1.70 2.54
CA LEU A 33 16.22 2.30 3.80
C LEU A 33 17.44 3.17 3.51
N THR A 34 17.33 4.46 3.75
CA THR A 34 18.53 5.29 3.94
C THR A 34 18.99 5.05 5.38
N GLU A 35 20.03 4.24 5.52
CA GLU A 35 20.67 4.01 6.81
C GLU A 35 21.34 5.29 7.31
N ASP A 36 20.85 5.82 8.43
CA ASP A 36 21.62 6.65 9.31
C ASP A 36 21.79 5.89 10.63
N ASP A 37 23.05 5.73 11.05
CA ASP A 37 23.48 4.86 12.14
C ASP A 37 22.87 5.25 13.49
N ASN A 38 21.75 4.62 13.88
CA ASN A 38 21.29 4.59 15.28
C ASN A 38 20.80 3.20 15.66
N TYR A 39 21.73 2.38 16.09
CA TYR A 39 21.49 1.07 16.71
C TYR A 39 20.64 1.23 17.98
N ASN A 40 19.47 0.61 18.00
CA ASN A 40 18.55 0.37 19.13
C ASN A 40 17.26 1.20 19.21
N THR A 41 16.71 1.69 18.13
CA THR A 41 15.35 2.25 18.17
C THR A 41 14.48 1.62 17.08
N ASN A 42 13.22 1.27 17.40
CA ASN A 42 12.20 0.90 16.41
C ASN A 42 11.80 2.12 15.56
N LEU A 43 12.53 3.21 15.70
CA LEU A 43 12.27 4.48 15.03
C LEU A 43 12.97 4.49 13.67
N LEU A 44 12.21 4.78 12.64
CA LEU A 44 12.64 4.94 11.27
C LEU A 44 12.45 6.40 10.85
N GLU A 45 13.36 6.94 10.06
CA GLU A 45 13.25 8.29 9.51
C GLU A 45 13.25 8.24 7.97
N ASN A 46 12.61 9.25 7.36
CA ASN A 46 12.56 9.40 5.90
C ASN A 46 12.11 8.15 5.14
N ILE A 47 11.01 7.57 5.59
CA ILE A 47 10.50 6.29 5.10
C ILE A 47 9.91 6.46 3.70
N LYS A 48 10.19 5.47 2.85
CA LYS A 48 9.55 5.30 1.55
C LYS A 48 9.22 3.83 1.30
N TYR A 49 7.93 3.54 1.11
CA TYR A 49 7.44 2.24 0.65
C TYR A 49 6.86 2.37 -0.76
N VAL A 50 7.11 1.35 -1.58
CA VAL A 50 6.55 1.28 -2.94
C VAL A 50 5.97 -0.11 -3.14
N ALA A 51 4.70 -0.18 -3.50
CA ALA A 51 4.04 -1.42 -3.90
C ALA A 51 3.44 -1.27 -5.32
N LYS A 52 3.39 -2.36 -6.07
CA LYS A 52 2.77 -2.41 -7.40
C LYS A 52 1.80 -3.58 -7.45
N ASP A 53 0.66 -3.36 -8.08
CA ASP A 53 -0.28 -4.43 -8.39
C ASP A 53 0.02 -5.07 -9.76
N ASN A 54 -0.76 -6.12 -10.09
CA ASN A 54 -0.59 -6.85 -11.36
C ASN A 54 -1.05 -6.04 -12.58
N ASP A 55 -1.85 -4.99 -12.39
CA ASP A 55 -2.39 -4.13 -13.45
C ASP A 55 -1.42 -2.98 -13.78
N GLY A 56 -0.34 -2.84 -13.00
CA GLY A 56 0.70 -1.81 -13.15
C GLY A 56 0.40 -0.51 -12.41
N ASN A 57 -0.60 -0.50 -11.52
CA ASN A 57 -0.79 0.60 -10.59
C ASN A 57 0.32 0.60 -9.54
N GLU A 58 0.75 1.78 -9.12
CA GLU A 58 1.82 1.95 -8.14
C GLU A 58 1.31 2.73 -6.93
N TYR A 59 1.60 2.20 -5.75
CA TYR A 59 1.28 2.81 -4.48
C TYR A 59 2.56 3.19 -3.74
N ILE A 60 2.72 4.48 -3.43
CA ILE A 60 3.91 5.03 -2.79
C ILE A 60 3.49 5.65 -1.46
N ILE A 61 4.13 5.27 -0.38
CA ILE A 61 4.00 5.90 0.93
C ILE A 61 5.34 6.55 1.29
N ASN A 62 5.29 7.83 1.65
CA ASN A 62 6.41 8.51 2.29
C ASN A 62 5.95 8.97 3.68
N ALA A 63 6.84 8.89 4.67
CA ALA A 63 6.60 9.43 6.00
C ALA A 63 7.89 10.04 6.56
N ALA A 64 7.77 11.09 7.37
CA ALA A 64 8.94 11.70 8.01
C ALA A 64 9.52 10.78 9.08
N GLU A 65 8.64 10.12 9.84
CA GLU A 65 8.99 9.20 10.93
C GLU A 65 8.12 7.96 10.86
N GLY A 66 8.63 6.84 11.36
CA GLY A 66 7.89 5.61 11.57
C GLY A 66 8.41 4.83 12.76
N GLU A 67 7.52 4.06 13.36
CA GLU A 67 7.81 3.20 14.49
C GLU A 67 7.26 1.80 14.22
N ILE A 68 8.12 0.79 14.26
CA ILE A 68 7.70 -0.61 14.11
C ILE A 68 7.03 -1.04 15.42
N ASP A 69 5.85 -1.65 15.33
CA ASP A 69 5.15 -2.22 16.49
C ASP A 69 5.95 -3.42 17.05
N LEU A 70 6.35 -3.33 18.31
CA LEU A 70 7.12 -4.38 18.99
C LEU A 70 6.39 -5.72 19.11
N ASN A 71 5.05 -5.68 19.10
CA ASN A 71 4.21 -6.88 19.22
C ASN A 71 3.86 -7.49 17.85
N ASN A 72 3.97 -6.68 16.79
CA ASN A 72 3.68 -7.11 15.42
C ASN A 72 4.55 -6.33 14.43
N SER A 73 5.67 -6.92 14.03
CA SER A 73 6.64 -6.31 13.11
C SER A 73 6.09 -5.99 11.70
N ASP A 74 4.91 -6.53 11.34
CA ASP A 74 4.24 -6.16 10.09
C ASP A 74 3.54 -4.81 10.16
N ILE A 75 3.38 -4.24 11.35
CA ILE A 75 2.72 -2.96 11.59
C ILE A 75 3.76 -1.87 11.79
N ILE A 76 3.60 -0.77 11.05
CA ILE A 76 4.41 0.43 11.17
C ILE A 76 3.49 1.62 11.40
N PHE A 77 3.70 2.32 12.50
CA PHE A 77 3.05 3.60 12.79
C PHE A 77 3.85 4.73 12.14
N LEU A 78 3.20 5.53 11.32
CA LEU A 78 3.82 6.58 10.51
C LEU A 78 3.36 7.96 10.97
N LYS A 79 4.25 8.98 10.84
CA LYS A 79 3.94 10.39 11.09
C LYS A 79 4.26 11.24 9.87
N ASN A 80 3.45 12.29 9.63
CA ASN A 80 3.57 13.20 8.50
C ASN A 80 3.56 12.45 7.16
N VAL A 81 2.47 11.73 6.92
CA VAL A 81 2.36 10.81 5.80
C VAL A 81 1.97 11.53 4.52
N LYS A 82 2.66 11.19 3.43
CA LYS A 82 2.35 11.60 2.06
C LYS A 82 2.34 10.37 1.18
N SER A 83 1.18 10.00 0.67
CA SER A 83 1.01 8.83 -0.19
C SER A 83 0.56 9.25 -1.59
N GLN A 84 0.96 8.48 -2.59
CA GLN A 84 0.57 8.66 -3.97
C GLN A 84 0.13 7.32 -4.54
N ILE A 85 -1.00 7.32 -5.25
CA ILE A 85 -1.46 6.19 -6.03
C ILE A 85 -1.38 6.60 -7.50
N LYS A 86 -0.56 5.91 -8.27
CA LYS A 86 -0.46 6.04 -9.72
C LYS A 86 -1.27 4.96 -10.37
N LEU A 87 -2.44 5.33 -10.88
CA LEU A 87 -3.23 4.43 -11.69
C LEU A 87 -2.66 4.37 -13.11
N LYS A 88 -2.77 3.21 -13.75
CA LYS A 88 -2.38 3.05 -15.15
C LYS A 88 -3.20 4.03 -16.02
N ASP A 89 -2.51 4.74 -16.89
CA ASP A 89 -3.10 5.71 -17.84
C ASP A 89 -3.93 6.84 -17.19
N SER A 90 -3.65 7.20 -15.93
CA SER A 90 -4.34 8.24 -15.19
C SER A 90 -3.38 9.12 -14.38
N ASP A 91 -3.90 10.24 -13.85
CA ASP A 91 -3.17 11.12 -12.95
C ASP A 91 -3.01 10.52 -11.55
N TYR A 92 -2.10 11.10 -10.76
CA TYR A 92 -1.85 10.67 -9.40
C TYR A 92 -3.00 11.05 -8.47
N ILE A 93 -3.45 10.10 -7.66
CA ILE A 93 -4.22 10.38 -6.46
C ILE A 93 -3.21 10.66 -5.34
N ASN A 94 -3.26 11.83 -4.73
CA ASN A 94 -2.40 12.19 -3.61
C ASN A 94 -3.20 12.13 -2.30
N ILE A 95 -2.59 11.52 -1.28
CA ILE A 95 -3.17 11.40 0.06
C ILE A 95 -2.16 11.98 1.06
N THR A 96 -2.62 12.84 1.96
CA THR A 96 -1.82 13.32 3.10
C THR A 96 -2.57 13.14 4.40
N ALA A 97 -1.86 12.87 5.48
CA ALA A 97 -2.41 12.76 6.83
C ALA A 97 -1.31 13.02 7.87
N ASP A 98 -1.70 13.36 9.11
CA ASP A 98 -0.74 13.51 10.20
C ASP A 98 -0.16 12.15 10.61
N TYR A 99 -1.00 11.08 10.60
CA TYR A 99 -0.61 9.75 11.02
C TYR A 99 -1.05 8.70 10.01
N GLY A 100 -0.29 7.60 9.97
CA GLY A 100 -0.60 6.38 9.24
C GLY A 100 -0.37 5.14 10.10
N LYS A 101 -1.11 4.07 9.83
CA LYS A 101 -0.83 2.72 10.28
C LYS A 101 -0.73 1.84 9.06
N TYR A 102 0.46 1.44 8.70
CA TYR A 102 0.77 0.64 7.51
C TYR A 102 1.02 -0.82 7.90
N ASN A 103 0.42 -1.74 7.15
CA ASN A 103 0.66 -3.16 7.30
C ASN A 103 1.49 -3.67 6.10
N THR A 104 2.71 -4.12 6.35
CA THR A 104 3.64 -4.57 5.32
C THR A 104 3.26 -5.91 4.70
N SER A 105 2.41 -6.72 5.37
CA SER A 105 2.03 -8.05 4.88
C SER A 105 0.91 -8.02 3.85
N ASN A 106 -0.01 -7.05 3.94
CA ASN A 106 -1.18 -6.92 3.05
C ASN A 106 -1.31 -5.54 2.40
N TYR A 107 -0.40 -4.60 2.70
CA TYR A 107 -0.36 -3.22 2.19
C TYR A 107 -1.54 -2.33 2.60
N ASP A 108 -2.36 -2.78 3.54
CA ASP A 108 -3.44 -1.97 4.09
C ASP A 108 -2.88 -0.78 4.86
N THR A 109 -3.51 0.37 4.68
CA THR A 109 -3.08 1.60 5.34
C THR A 109 -4.26 2.34 5.91
N ILE A 110 -4.18 2.65 7.19
CA ILE A 110 -5.13 3.54 7.85
C ILE A 110 -4.47 4.90 8.02
N PHE A 111 -5.05 5.92 7.40
CA PHE A 111 -4.64 7.32 7.60
C PHE A 111 -5.56 7.97 8.61
N SER A 112 -5.01 8.81 9.48
CA SER A 112 -5.80 9.48 10.50
C SER A 112 -5.29 10.90 10.81
N LYS A 113 -6.22 11.75 11.18
CA LYS A 113 -6.11 13.19 11.42
C LYS A 113 -5.68 13.98 10.17
N ASN A 114 -6.43 15.03 9.90
CA ASN A 114 -6.19 15.94 8.78
C ASN A 114 -6.01 15.22 7.44
N VAL A 115 -6.80 14.18 7.20
CA VAL A 115 -6.74 13.42 5.96
C VAL A 115 -7.21 14.30 4.82
N LYS A 116 -6.41 14.36 3.76
CA LYS A 116 -6.72 15.06 2.53
C LYS A 116 -6.37 14.18 1.34
N ILE A 117 -7.34 14.00 0.44
CA ILE A 117 -7.20 13.32 -0.83
C ILE A 117 -7.36 14.36 -1.93
N THR A 118 -6.46 14.37 -2.91
CA THR A 118 -6.56 15.22 -4.10
C THR A 118 -6.40 14.39 -5.36
N TYR A 119 -7.30 14.63 -6.32
CA TYR A 119 -7.26 14.02 -7.64
C TYR A 119 -7.81 15.01 -8.67
N LEU A 120 -6.98 15.39 -9.65
CA LEU A 120 -7.31 16.48 -10.57
C LEU A 120 -7.74 17.75 -9.80
N ASN A 121 -8.87 18.32 -10.13
CA ASN A 121 -9.44 19.50 -9.48
C ASN A 121 -10.33 19.17 -8.26
N ASN A 122 -10.33 17.91 -7.83
CA ASN A 122 -11.16 17.46 -6.71
C ASN A 122 -10.31 17.29 -5.44
N LYS A 123 -10.89 17.70 -4.31
CA LYS A 123 -10.32 17.55 -2.99
C LYS A 123 -11.35 16.99 -2.03
N ILE A 124 -10.99 15.96 -1.30
CA ILE A 124 -11.79 15.40 -0.21
C ILE A 124 -10.97 15.52 1.08
N THR A 125 -11.59 15.98 2.15
CA THR A 125 -10.97 15.96 3.49
C THR A 125 -11.83 15.16 4.45
N GLY A 126 -11.21 14.61 5.49
CA GLY A 126 -11.85 13.84 6.55
C GLY A 126 -10.87 13.57 7.68
N GLU A 127 -11.32 12.85 8.71
CA GLU A 127 -10.51 12.52 9.87
C GLU A 127 -9.86 11.14 9.78
N TYR A 128 -10.40 10.27 8.91
CA TYR A 128 -10.01 8.87 8.86
C TYR A 128 -10.20 8.32 7.44
N LEU A 129 -9.20 7.61 6.95
CA LEU A 129 -9.23 6.93 5.66
C LEU A 129 -8.69 5.50 5.85
N ASP A 130 -9.51 4.52 5.47
CA ASP A 130 -9.13 3.12 5.36
C ASP A 130 -8.86 2.81 3.88
N PHE A 131 -7.64 2.40 3.57
CA PHE A 131 -7.19 2.07 2.23
C PHE A 131 -6.67 0.64 2.18
N SER A 132 -7.19 -0.16 1.25
CA SER A 132 -6.70 -1.50 0.94
C SER A 132 -6.36 -1.61 -0.54
N LEU A 133 -5.09 -1.87 -0.83
CA LEU A 133 -4.62 -2.09 -2.19
C LEU A 133 -5.14 -3.42 -2.75
N VAL A 134 -5.16 -4.47 -1.92
CA VAL A 134 -5.60 -5.81 -2.32
C VAL A 134 -7.09 -5.84 -2.66
N GLU A 135 -7.92 -5.08 -1.91
CA GLU A 135 -9.37 -5.00 -2.11
C GLU A 135 -9.75 -3.88 -3.10
N ASN A 136 -8.80 -3.09 -3.60
CA ASN A 136 -9.05 -1.88 -4.41
C ASN A 136 -10.10 -0.97 -3.75
N ARG A 137 -9.98 -0.77 -2.45
CA ARG A 137 -10.99 -0.10 -1.62
C ARG A 137 -10.40 1.10 -0.90
N MET A 138 -11.16 2.20 -0.90
CA MET A 138 -10.85 3.42 -0.18
C MET A 138 -12.11 3.94 0.50
N ILE A 139 -12.10 4.02 1.83
CA ILE A 139 -13.24 4.49 2.64
C ILE A 139 -12.79 5.66 3.52
N ILE A 140 -13.27 6.87 3.20
CA ILE A 140 -13.07 8.04 4.04
C ILE A 140 -14.25 8.23 4.99
N SER A 141 -13.98 8.69 6.20
CA SER A 141 -15.00 8.87 7.24
C SER A 141 -14.66 10.02 8.18
N ARG A 142 -15.69 10.50 8.89
CA ARG A 142 -15.67 11.57 9.87
C ARG A 142 -15.32 12.95 9.29
N ASN A 143 -16.22 13.91 9.48
CA ASN A 143 -16.06 15.30 9.05
C ASN A 143 -15.69 15.44 7.58
N ILE A 144 -16.39 14.71 6.72
CA ILE A 144 -16.08 14.67 5.29
C ILE A 144 -16.51 15.96 4.63
N VAL A 145 -15.57 16.59 3.89
CA VAL A 145 -15.86 17.75 3.03
C VAL A 145 -15.31 17.43 1.64
N PHE A 146 -16.17 17.61 0.61
CA PHE A 146 -15.80 17.52 -0.80
C PHE A 146 -15.78 18.91 -1.43
N ILE A 147 -14.72 19.22 -2.16
CA ILE A 147 -14.53 20.47 -2.88
C ILE A 147 -14.15 20.13 -4.33
N ASN A 148 -14.87 20.72 -5.27
CA ASN A 148 -14.52 20.70 -6.70
C ASN A 148 -14.11 22.12 -7.10
N GLU A 149 -12.90 22.30 -7.63
CA GLU A 149 -12.34 23.61 -7.98
C GLU A 149 -12.66 24.03 -9.43
N GLU A 150 -13.50 23.30 -10.18
CA GLU A 150 -13.83 23.62 -11.58
C GLU A 150 -14.69 24.88 -11.78
N ASN A 151 -15.18 25.53 -10.73
CA ASN A 151 -16.10 26.66 -10.81
C ASN A 151 -15.61 27.94 -10.13
N VAL A 152 -14.33 28.26 -10.20
CA VAL A 152 -13.83 29.62 -9.90
C VAL A 152 -13.52 30.31 -11.22
N LEU A 153 -14.54 30.86 -11.85
CA LEU A 153 -14.45 31.88 -12.90
C LEU A 153 -14.54 33.28 -12.29
#